data_7babd3659dcfeaef87e8e211d02c0e2a
#
_entry.id   7babd3659dcfeaef87e8e211d02c0e2a
#
_cell.length_a   1.000
_cell.length_b   1.000
_cell.length_c   1.000
_cell.angle_alpha   90.00
_cell.angle_beta   90.00
_cell.angle_gamma   90.00
#
_symmetry.space_group_name_H-M   'P 1'
#
loop_
_entity.id
_entity.type
_entity.pdbx_description
1 polymer ?
#
loop_
_entity_poly.entity_id
_entity_poly.type
_entity_poly.pdbx_seq_one_letter_code
_entity_poly.pdbx_strand_id
1 'polypeptide(L)'
;MKERYLLEDGGDNSFSLITDYDGNDEQAFDVNVKSGEILPVLPLRNMVLFPGVFLPITVGRKSSLKLVRDADKKHKDIAVVCQRSAHTEDPKLEDLHSIGTVGRIVRILEMPDQTTTVILQGMKRLSLTSIIETHPYLKGEIELLEEDVPGKDDKEFQALVETCKDLTMRYIKS
;
A
#
# COMPACT_ATOMS: atom_id res chain seq x y z
N MET A 1 -14.38 -24.10 -1.76
CA MET A 1 -14.25 -24.03 -3.23
C MET A 1 -14.03 -22.55 -3.56
N LYS A 2 -12.76 -22.13 -3.76
CA LYS A 2 -12.41 -20.71 -4.00
C LYS A 2 -12.55 -20.44 -5.49
N GLU A 3 -13.53 -19.65 -5.88
CA GLU A 3 -13.67 -19.19 -7.26
C GLU A 3 -12.55 -18.22 -7.61
N ARG A 4 -11.80 -18.57 -8.65
CA ARG A 4 -10.82 -17.71 -9.29
C ARG A 4 -11.57 -16.81 -10.27
N TYR A 5 -11.63 -15.53 -9.99
CA TYR A 5 -12.05 -14.57 -11.03
C TYR A 5 -10.88 -14.30 -11.96
N LEU A 6 -11.01 -14.79 -13.19
CA LEU A 6 -10.15 -14.44 -14.32
C LEU A 6 -10.54 -13.04 -14.80
N LEU A 7 -9.56 -12.15 -14.90
CA LEU A 7 -9.70 -10.88 -15.58
C LEU A 7 -9.82 -11.16 -17.08
N GLU A 8 -10.99 -10.99 -17.67
CA GLU A 8 -11.16 -10.95 -19.11
C GLU A 8 -10.69 -9.59 -19.66
N ASP A 9 -9.89 -9.68 -20.71
CA ASP A 9 -9.30 -8.60 -21.47
C ASP A 9 -10.39 -7.80 -22.19
N GLY A 10 -10.64 -6.59 -21.76
CA GLY A 10 -11.55 -5.65 -22.39
C GLY A 10 -11.12 -4.22 -22.06
N GLY A 11 -10.44 -3.59 -23.02
CA GLY A 11 -9.82 -2.28 -22.87
C GLY A 11 -10.77 -1.19 -22.40
N ASP A 12 -10.73 -0.93 -21.14
CA ASP A 12 -11.13 0.33 -20.54
C ASP A 12 -10.37 0.47 -19.21
N ASN A 13 -9.75 1.63 -18.99
CA ASN A 13 -8.92 1.95 -17.84
C ASN A 13 -9.75 2.09 -16.55
N SER A 14 -10.59 1.12 -16.23
CA SER A 14 -11.31 1.07 -14.97
C SER A 14 -10.50 0.26 -13.95
N PHE A 15 -9.86 0.95 -13.02
CA PHE A 15 -9.31 0.36 -11.80
C PHE A 15 -10.45 -0.28 -11.01
N SER A 16 -10.61 -1.59 -11.14
CA SER A 16 -11.47 -2.34 -10.25
C SER A 16 -10.77 -2.47 -8.90
N LEU A 17 -11.13 -1.61 -7.96
CA LEU A 17 -10.81 -1.78 -6.54
C LEU A 17 -11.62 -2.99 -6.05
N ILE A 18 -10.97 -4.15 -6.01
CA ILE A 18 -11.56 -5.33 -5.36
C ILE A 18 -11.43 -5.10 -3.85
N THR A 19 -12.48 -4.56 -3.27
CA THR A 19 -12.64 -4.50 -1.81
C THR A 19 -13.63 -5.57 -1.40
N ASP A 20 -13.20 -6.80 -1.24
CA ASP A 20 -13.91 -7.77 -0.41
C ASP A 20 -13.52 -7.52 1.06
N TYR A 21 -13.94 -6.36 1.57
CA TYR A 21 -13.87 -6.08 2.99
C TYR A 21 -15.13 -6.62 3.65
N ASP A 22 -15.10 -7.88 4.02
CA ASP A 22 -16.05 -8.44 4.97
C ASP A 22 -15.49 -8.13 6.38
N GLY A 23 -16.11 -7.17 7.08
CA GLY A 23 -15.60 -6.55 8.31
C GLY A 23 -15.33 -7.49 9.51
N ASN A 24 -15.12 -8.77 9.28
CA ASN A 24 -14.84 -9.79 10.28
C ASN A 24 -13.42 -10.38 10.24
N ASP A 25 -12.58 -10.00 9.29
CA ASP A 25 -11.23 -10.54 9.17
C ASP A 25 -10.16 -9.61 9.79
N GLU A 26 -10.23 -9.40 11.10
CA GLU A 26 -9.10 -8.80 11.87
C GLU A 26 -7.79 -9.61 11.70
N GLN A 27 -7.88 -10.90 11.37
CA GLN A 27 -6.72 -11.75 11.13
C GLN A 27 -6.09 -11.58 9.73
N ALA A 28 -6.80 -11.00 8.76
CA ALA A 28 -6.29 -10.81 7.41
C ALA A 28 -5.19 -9.73 7.31
N PHE A 29 -5.08 -8.85 8.31
CA PHE A 29 -4.13 -7.75 8.36
C PHE A 29 -3.01 -7.94 9.40
N ASP A 30 -2.82 -9.19 9.87
CA ASP A 30 -1.75 -9.48 10.82
C ASP A 30 -0.39 -9.32 10.13
N VAL A 31 0.43 -8.41 10.67
CA VAL A 31 1.78 -8.14 10.21
C VAL A 31 2.78 -8.74 11.19
N ASN A 32 3.78 -9.44 10.66
CA ASN A 32 4.91 -9.94 11.46
C ASN A 32 5.97 -8.85 11.73
N VAL A 33 5.58 -7.57 11.62
CA VAL A 33 6.44 -6.40 11.77
C VAL A 33 6.20 -5.78 13.14
N LYS A 34 7.26 -5.33 13.79
CA LYS A 34 7.21 -4.65 15.10
C LYS A 34 7.69 -3.20 14.97
N SER A 35 7.21 -2.35 15.88
CA SER A 35 7.76 -1.00 16.03
C SER A 35 9.24 -1.05 16.36
N GLY A 36 10.03 -0.15 15.77
CA GLY A 36 11.50 -0.15 15.85
C GLY A 36 12.17 -1.09 14.85
N GLU A 37 11.43 -1.79 13.99
CA GLU A 37 12.02 -2.68 12.99
C GLU A 37 12.48 -1.88 11.76
N ILE A 38 13.57 -2.36 11.14
CA ILE A 38 14.10 -1.78 9.89
C ILE A 38 13.49 -2.52 8.70
N LEU A 39 12.71 -1.81 7.90
CA LEU A 39 12.09 -2.34 6.69
C LEU A 39 12.69 -1.74 5.42
N PRO A 40 12.66 -2.49 4.30
CA PRO A 40 12.84 -1.91 2.98
C PRO A 40 11.77 -0.84 2.73
N VAL A 41 12.18 0.35 2.28
CA VAL A 41 11.27 1.49 2.03
C VAL A 41 11.07 1.67 0.54
N LEU A 42 9.83 1.51 0.08
CA LEU A 42 9.42 1.73 -1.31
C LEU A 42 8.75 3.11 -1.45
N PRO A 43 9.45 4.08 -2.09
CA PRO A 43 8.86 5.39 -2.36
C PRO A 43 7.88 5.33 -3.53
N LEU A 44 6.64 5.76 -3.31
CA LEU A 44 5.62 5.92 -4.35
C LEU A 44 5.56 7.36 -4.86
N ARG A 45 5.25 7.51 -6.14
CA ARG A 45 5.02 8.82 -6.79
C ARG A 45 3.52 9.01 -7.03
N ASN A 46 2.96 10.09 -6.50
CA ASN A 46 1.54 10.48 -6.69
C ASN A 46 0.52 9.40 -6.33
N MET A 47 0.89 8.46 -5.48
CA MET A 47 0.03 7.36 -5.06
C MET A 47 0.24 7.09 -3.57
N VAL A 48 -0.83 6.71 -2.89
CA VAL A 48 -0.80 6.31 -1.47
C VAL A 48 -1.41 4.93 -1.34
N LEU A 49 -0.71 4.04 -0.64
CA LEU A 49 -1.25 2.74 -0.25
C LEU A 49 -1.99 2.90 1.08
N PHE A 50 -3.25 2.48 1.12
CA PHE A 50 -4.04 2.46 2.34
C PHE A 50 -4.18 1.03 2.89
N PRO A 51 -4.35 0.87 4.21
CA PRO A 51 -4.69 -0.42 4.80
C PRO A 51 -5.92 -1.05 4.11
N GLY A 52 -5.89 -2.36 3.90
CA GLY A 52 -6.98 -3.09 3.27
C GLY A 52 -7.06 -2.97 1.74
N VAL A 53 -6.26 -2.12 1.11
CA VAL A 53 -6.33 -1.86 -0.34
C VAL A 53 -5.29 -2.68 -1.10
N PHE A 54 -5.68 -3.24 -2.24
CA PHE A 54 -4.76 -3.81 -3.22
C PHE A 54 -4.43 -2.75 -4.26
N LEU A 55 -3.14 -2.46 -4.41
CA LEU A 55 -2.67 -1.41 -5.31
C LEU A 55 -1.68 -1.98 -6.32
N PRO A 56 -2.02 -1.99 -7.62
CA PRO A 56 -1.05 -2.28 -8.66
C PRO A 56 -0.18 -1.04 -8.91
N ILE A 57 1.13 -1.22 -8.89
CA ILE A 57 2.10 -0.16 -9.16
C ILE A 57 3.09 -0.57 -10.23
N THR A 58 3.44 0.34 -11.12
CA THR A 58 4.53 0.12 -12.07
C THR A 58 5.85 0.56 -11.45
N VAL A 59 6.80 -0.37 -11.40
CA VAL A 59 8.12 -0.15 -10.83
C VAL A 59 9.15 -0.03 -11.94
N GLY A 60 9.78 1.13 -12.07
CA GLY A 60 10.77 1.39 -13.13
C GLY A 60 12.19 1.65 -12.62
N ARG A 61 12.36 2.12 -11.37
CA ARG A 61 13.69 2.39 -10.80
C ARG A 61 14.42 1.10 -10.48
N LYS A 62 15.70 1.02 -10.79
CA LYS A 62 16.55 -0.15 -10.50
C LYS A 62 16.57 -0.50 -9.01
N SER A 63 16.66 0.51 -8.13
CA SER A 63 16.62 0.34 -6.68
C SER A 63 15.30 -0.25 -6.20
N SER A 64 14.17 0.25 -6.70
CA SER A 64 12.82 -0.25 -6.36
C SER A 64 12.58 -1.65 -6.90
N LEU A 65 13.02 -1.97 -8.13
CA LEU A 65 12.95 -3.33 -8.69
C LEU A 65 13.74 -4.33 -7.84
N LYS A 66 14.95 -3.93 -7.43
CA LYS A 66 15.79 -4.77 -6.56
C LYS A 66 15.13 -4.98 -5.20
N LEU A 67 14.59 -3.92 -4.59
CA LEU A 67 13.86 -3.98 -3.32
C LEU A 67 12.72 -5.00 -3.40
N VAL A 68 11.84 -4.85 -4.39
CA VAL A 68 10.66 -5.69 -4.54
C VAL A 68 11.05 -7.15 -4.74
N ARG A 69 12.02 -7.44 -5.61
CA ARG A 69 12.49 -8.82 -5.85
C ARG A 69 13.15 -9.43 -4.61
N ASP A 70 13.92 -8.65 -3.86
CA ASP A 70 14.58 -9.13 -2.63
C ASP A 70 13.57 -9.38 -1.52
N ALA A 71 12.55 -8.52 -1.39
CA ALA A 71 11.48 -8.66 -0.41
C ALA A 71 10.57 -9.85 -0.71
N ASP A 72 10.17 -10.01 -1.97
CA ASP A 72 9.35 -11.14 -2.44
C ASP A 72 10.03 -12.50 -2.18
N LYS A 73 11.31 -12.63 -2.57
CA LYS A 73 12.09 -13.85 -2.32
C LYS A 73 12.21 -14.22 -0.84
N LYS A 74 12.19 -13.23 0.03
CA LYS A 74 12.33 -13.40 1.49
C LYS A 74 10.98 -13.44 2.20
N HIS A 75 9.87 -13.28 1.47
CA HIS A 75 8.51 -13.13 2.02
C HIS A 75 8.45 -12.07 3.12
N LYS A 76 9.11 -10.93 2.89
CA LYS A 76 9.17 -9.82 3.84
C LYS A 76 8.20 -8.72 3.42
N ASP A 77 7.49 -8.19 4.43
CA ASP A 77 6.72 -6.98 4.29
C ASP A 77 7.67 -5.77 4.09
N ILE A 78 7.19 -4.72 3.45
CA ILE A 78 7.93 -3.51 3.11
C ILE A 78 7.21 -2.26 3.64
N ALA A 79 7.95 -1.19 3.89
CA ALA A 79 7.36 0.11 4.18
C ALA A 79 7.06 0.83 2.85
N VAL A 80 5.81 1.20 2.63
CA VAL A 80 5.38 1.92 1.43
C VAL A 80 5.02 3.35 1.80
N VAL A 81 5.73 4.32 1.25
CA VAL A 81 5.64 5.72 1.64
C VAL A 81 5.56 6.61 0.40
N CYS A 82 4.67 7.61 0.41
CA CYS A 82 4.54 8.53 -0.71
C CYS A 82 5.64 9.59 -0.68
N GLN A 83 6.19 9.93 -1.85
CA GLN A 83 7.10 11.05 -2.03
C GLN A 83 6.34 12.38 -1.99
N ARG A 84 6.94 13.43 -1.41
CA ARG A 84 6.41 14.79 -1.43
C ARG A 84 6.41 15.38 -2.84
N SER A 85 7.44 15.04 -3.63
CA SER A 85 7.56 15.44 -5.03
C SER A 85 7.81 14.23 -5.92
N ALA A 86 7.01 14.07 -6.97
CA ALA A 86 7.19 12.99 -7.94
C ALA A 86 8.46 13.13 -8.79
N HIS A 87 9.05 14.33 -8.83
CA HIS A 87 10.24 14.63 -9.65
C HIS A 87 11.54 14.21 -8.96
N THR A 88 11.53 13.97 -7.64
CA THR A 88 12.73 13.53 -6.92
C THR A 88 13.08 12.09 -7.33
N GLU A 89 14.26 11.90 -7.91
CA GLU A 89 14.67 10.57 -8.35
C GLU A 89 15.23 9.72 -7.19
N ASP A 90 16.11 10.29 -6.38
CA ASP A 90 16.72 9.65 -5.22
C ASP A 90 16.22 10.32 -3.93
N PRO A 91 15.02 9.96 -3.45
CA PRO A 91 14.42 10.61 -2.29
C PRO A 91 15.18 10.28 -1.01
N LYS A 92 15.38 11.30 -0.18
CA LYS A 92 15.83 11.21 1.21
C LYS A 92 14.65 11.23 2.16
N LEU A 93 14.88 11.13 3.46
CA LEU A 93 13.82 11.17 4.47
C LEU A 93 12.95 12.43 4.36
N GLU A 94 13.56 13.58 4.12
CA GLU A 94 12.87 14.87 3.96
C GLU A 94 11.95 14.95 2.74
N ASP A 95 12.24 14.13 1.71
CA ASP A 95 11.45 14.03 0.48
C ASP A 95 10.26 13.07 0.59
N LEU A 96 10.14 12.38 1.72
CA LEU A 96 9.09 11.42 1.98
C LEU A 96 8.06 11.98 2.98
N HIS A 97 6.84 11.51 2.88
CA HIS A 97 5.88 11.70 3.96
C HIS A 97 6.25 10.78 5.13
N SER A 98 6.03 11.25 6.36
CA SER A 98 6.33 10.46 7.55
C SER A 98 5.38 9.28 7.72
N ILE A 99 4.13 9.43 7.29
CA ILE A 99 3.10 8.39 7.40
C ILE A 99 3.08 7.56 6.11
N GLY A 100 3.11 6.25 6.28
CA GLY A 100 3.00 5.26 5.22
C GLY A 100 2.20 4.05 5.67
N THR A 101 2.36 2.96 4.92
CA THR A 101 1.65 1.71 5.16
C THR A 101 2.61 0.53 5.01
N VAL A 102 2.50 -0.45 5.89
CA VAL A 102 3.16 -1.75 5.69
C VAL A 102 2.50 -2.41 4.49
N GLY A 103 3.28 -2.71 3.48
CA GLY A 103 2.83 -3.34 2.25
C GLY A 103 3.34 -4.76 2.13
N ARG A 104 2.45 -5.68 1.76
CA ARG A 104 2.78 -7.05 1.40
C ARG A 104 2.78 -7.20 -0.10
N ILE A 105 3.83 -7.81 -0.65
CA ILE A 105 3.90 -8.12 -2.08
C ILE A 105 3.03 -9.34 -2.33
N VAL A 106 1.96 -9.17 -3.13
CA VAL A 106 1.04 -10.24 -3.48
C VAL A 106 1.49 -10.93 -4.77
N ARG A 107 1.91 -10.13 -5.76
CA ARG A 107 2.37 -10.64 -7.05
C ARG A 107 3.27 -9.63 -7.76
N ILE A 108 4.25 -10.18 -8.48
CA ILE A 108 5.08 -9.43 -9.43
C ILE A 108 4.74 -9.93 -10.83
N LEU A 109 4.40 -9.00 -11.73
CA LEU A 109 4.05 -9.27 -13.12
C LEU A 109 5.09 -8.60 -14.02
N GLU A 110 5.76 -9.37 -14.87
CA GLU A 110 6.62 -8.83 -15.91
C GLU A 110 5.78 -8.69 -17.18
N MET A 111 5.61 -7.46 -17.63
CA MET A 111 4.80 -7.14 -18.80
C MET A 111 5.62 -7.31 -20.10
N PRO A 112 4.98 -7.56 -21.26
CA PRO A 112 5.67 -7.73 -22.54
C PRO A 112 6.52 -6.51 -22.98
N ASP A 113 6.16 -5.33 -22.50
CA ASP A 113 6.89 -4.07 -22.73
C ASP A 113 8.11 -3.87 -21.81
N GLN A 114 8.52 -4.91 -21.08
CA GLN A 114 9.60 -4.91 -20.09
C GLN A 114 9.33 -4.06 -18.84
N THR A 115 8.12 -3.58 -18.65
CA THR A 115 7.73 -2.95 -17.39
C THR A 115 7.41 -4.02 -16.34
N THR A 116 7.66 -3.70 -15.07
CA THR A 116 7.33 -4.59 -13.95
C THR A 116 6.19 -3.97 -13.16
N THR A 117 5.07 -4.66 -13.10
CA THR A 117 3.93 -4.29 -12.26
C THR A 117 3.94 -5.15 -10.99
N VAL A 118 3.78 -4.50 -9.85
CA VAL A 118 3.73 -5.15 -8.54
C VAL A 118 2.38 -4.90 -7.92
N ILE A 119 1.71 -5.96 -7.48
CA ILE A 119 0.47 -5.85 -6.72
C ILE A 119 0.82 -5.87 -5.24
N LEU A 120 0.54 -4.76 -4.57
CA LEU A 120 0.74 -4.60 -3.14
C LEU A 120 -0.60 -4.68 -2.42
N GLN A 121 -0.60 -5.33 -1.26
CA GLN A 121 -1.68 -5.26 -0.29
C GLN A 121 -1.24 -4.36 0.86
N GLY A 122 -2.05 -3.36 1.17
CA GLY A 122 -1.85 -2.52 2.36
C GLY A 122 -2.27 -3.25 3.63
N MET A 123 -1.42 -3.22 4.64
CA MET A 123 -1.65 -3.91 5.91
C MET A 123 -1.97 -2.91 7.03
N LYS A 124 -1.00 -2.43 7.76
CA LYS A 124 -1.14 -1.48 8.87
C LYS A 124 -0.44 -0.16 8.55
N ARG A 125 -0.92 0.92 9.13
CA ARG A 125 -0.24 2.22 9.05
C ARG A 125 1.06 2.20 9.83
N LEU A 126 2.03 2.93 9.31
CA LEU A 126 3.32 3.12 9.94
C LEU A 126 3.75 4.58 9.91
N SER A 127 4.63 4.94 10.83
CA SER A 127 5.44 6.16 10.77
C SER A 127 6.87 5.78 10.40
N LEU A 128 7.42 6.41 9.36
CA LEU A 128 8.83 6.29 9.01
C LEU A 128 9.63 7.28 9.85
N THR A 129 10.45 6.79 10.77
CA THR A 129 11.19 7.61 11.74
C THR A 129 12.56 8.03 11.23
N SER A 130 13.25 7.12 10.53
CA SER A 130 14.59 7.37 10.01
C SER A 130 14.90 6.53 8.78
N ILE A 131 15.88 6.99 7.98
CA ILE A 131 16.50 6.20 6.92
C ILE A 131 17.88 5.77 7.41
N ILE A 132 18.10 4.45 7.45
CA ILE A 132 19.32 3.82 7.94
C ILE A 132 20.27 3.51 6.79
N GLU A 133 19.73 3.02 5.67
CA GLU A 133 20.50 2.66 4.49
C GLU A 133 19.86 3.25 3.23
N THR A 134 20.71 3.65 2.27
CA THR A 134 20.25 4.17 0.96
C THR A 134 20.63 3.26 -0.19
N HIS A 135 21.56 2.33 0.00
CA HIS A 135 22.02 1.39 -1.03
C HIS A 135 21.88 -0.05 -0.53
N PRO A 136 21.51 -1.01 -1.38
CA PRO A 136 21.12 -0.88 -2.79
C PRO A 136 19.71 -0.28 -3.01
N TYR A 137 18.95 -0.10 -1.94
CA TYR A 137 17.64 0.56 -1.85
C TYR A 137 17.46 1.11 -0.45
N LEU A 138 16.48 1.97 -0.28
CA LEU A 138 16.18 2.58 1.02
C LEU A 138 15.77 1.54 2.05
N LYS A 139 16.33 1.63 3.25
CA LYS A 139 15.85 0.94 4.44
C LYS A 139 15.69 1.96 5.56
N GLY A 140 14.61 1.86 6.27
CA GLY A 140 14.29 2.79 7.36
C GLY A 140 13.66 2.10 8.54
N GLU A 141 13.81 2.73 9.68
CA GLU A 141 13.15 2.36 10.92
C GLU A 141 11.72 2.86 10.91
N ILE A 142 10.82 2.02 11.37
CA ILE A 142 9.38 2.31 11.36
C ILE A 142 8.77 2.12 12.74
N GLU A 143 7.72 2.86 13.03
CA GLU A 143 6.81 2.63 14.14
C GLU A 143 5.44 2.29 13.60
N LEU A 144 4.81 1.23 14.13
CA LEU A 144 3.43 0.91 13.79
C LEU A 144 2.50 1.88 14.50
N LEU A 145 1.53 2.40 13.76
CA LEU A 145 0.50 3.27 14.30
C LEU A 145 -0.70 2.42 14.74
N GLU A 146 -1.14 2.65 15.95
CA GLU A 146 -2.40 2.09 16.44
C GLU A 146 -3.56 2.83 15.79
N GLU A 147 -4.58 2.08 15.41
CA GLU A 147 -5.82 2.64 14.88
C GLU A 147 -6.85 2.63 16.01
N ASP A 148 -7.35 3.83 16.34
CA ASP A 148 -8.51 3.98 17.22
C ASP A 148 -9.77 3.74 16.36
N VAL A 149 -10.30 2.53 16.43
CA VAL A 149 -11.49 2.14 15.69
C VAL A 149 -12.71 2.39 16.59
N PRO A 150 -13.62 3.32 16.20
CA PRO A 150 -14.85 3.55 16.95
C PRO A 150 -15.66 2.28 17.11
N GLY A 151 -16.30 2.12 18.27
CA GLY A 151 -17.13 0.95 18.54
C GLY A 151 -18.28 0.79 17.54
N LYS A 152 -18.70 -0.44 17.31
CA LYS A 152 -19.82 -0.75 16.38
C LYS A 152 -21.13 -0.04 16.74
N ASP A 153 -21.27 0.40 17.99
CA ASP A 153 -22.46 1.10 18.51
C ASP A 153 -22.35 2.64 18.45
N ASP A 154 -21.25 3.18 17.91
CA ASP A 154 -21.05 4.62 17.74
C ASP A 154 -21.94 5.13 16.60
N LYS A 155 -23.09 5.67 16.97
CA LYS A 155 -24.11 6.18 16.05
C LYS A 155 -23.62 7.40 15.27
N GLU A 156 -22.79 8.24 15.87
CA GLU A 156 -22.22 9.42 15.22
C GLU A 156 -21.25 9.00 14.10
N PHE A 157 -20.37 8.05 14.40
CA PHE A 157 -19.46 7.48 13.41
C PHE A 157 -20.21 6.80 12.26
N GLN A 158 -21.26 6.00 12.57
CA GLN A 158 -22.08 5.37 11.53
C GLN A 158 -22.75 6.40 10.63
N ALA A 159 -23.30 7.48 11.20
CA ALA A 159 -23.93 8.54 10.42
C ALA A 159 -22.92 9.26 9.51
N LEU A 160 -21.69 9.49 9.99
CA LEU A 160 -20.62 10.07 9.18
C LEU A 160 -20.21 9.13 8.02
N VAL A 161 -20.10 7.84 8.27
CA VAL A 161 -19.79 6.83 7.23
C VAL A 161 -20.87 6.82 6.15
N GLU A 162 -22.16 6.79 6.52
CA GLU A 162 -23.25 6.83 5.56
C GLU A 162 -23.26 8.15 4.75
N THR A 163 -23.01 9.27 5.41
CA THR A 163 -22.89 10.57 4.72
C THR A 163 -21.75 10.56 3.70
N CYS A 164 -20.57 10.00 4.05
CA CYS A 164 -19.44 9.88 3.14
C CYS A 164 -19.78 8.99 1.95
N LYS A 165 -20.46 7.85 2.17
CA LYS A 165 -20.92 6.96 1.09
C LYS A 165 -21.86 7.69 0.14
N ASP A 166 -22.86 8.40 0.66
CA ASP A 166 -23.83 9.13 -0.13
C ASP A 166 -23.17 10.24 -0.98
N LEU A 167 -22.23 10.99 -0.39
CA LEU A 167 -21.49 12.02 -1.12
C LEU A 167 -20.63 11.41 -2.24
N THR A 168 -19.95 10.30 -1.95
CA THR A 168 -19.16 9.57 -2.94
C THR A 168 -20.01 9.09 -4.10
N MET A 169 -21.18 8.50 -3.79
CA MET A 169 -22.12 8.03 -4.83
C MET A 169 -22.69 9.15 -5.68
N ARG A 170 -22.93 10.33 -5.09
CA ARG A 170 -23.36 11.52 -5.85
C ARG A 170 -22.26 12.00 -6.79
N TYR A 171 -21.01 12.01 -6.32
CA TYR A 171 -19.86 12.43 -7.13
C TYR A 171 -19.64 11.49 -8.33
N ILE A 172 -19.75 10.17 -8.11
CA ILE A 172 -19.58 9.17 -9.19
C ILE A 172 -20.68 9.29 -10.25
N LYS A 173 -21.90 9.71 -9.87
CA LYS A 173 -23.03 9.84 -10.77
C LYS A 173 -23.12 11.21 -11.49
N SER A 174 -22.30 12.17 -11.10
CA SER A 174 -22.25 13.50 -11.74
C SER A 174 -21.29 13.50 -12.94
#